data_66040c5973143d35ae1a7ecd2cf34f2b
#
_entry.id   66040c5973143d35ae1a7ecd2cf34f2b
#
_cell.length_a   1.000
_cell.length_b   1.000
_cell.length_c   1.000
_cell.angle_alpha   90.00
_cell.angle_beta   90.00
_cell.angle_gamma   90.00
#
_symmetry.space_group_name_H-M   'P 1'
#
loop_
_entity.id
_entity.type
_entity.pdbx_description
1 polymer ?
#
loop_
_entity_poly.entity_id
_entity_poly.type
_entity_poly.pdbx_seq_one_letter_code
_entity_poly.pdbx_strand_id
1 'polypeptide(L)'
;MREIPVSQVTDTVERLCIEANTHLPGDVKRAIEACRACEDGDIAVGVLNNIMENYQIADRECVPICQDTGMACVFLEIGQDVHLTGGDLREAVDEGVRRGYTNGFLRKSVVRDPVRRGNTGDNTPAVLYTEIVPGEQVKITLAPKGFGSENMSAIRMFKPSAGLQGIKDFILETVEAAGPNPCPPIAVSYTHLRAH
;
A
#
# COMPACT_ATOMS: atom_id res chain seq x y z
N MET A 1 19.48 -16.66 20.24
CA MET A 1 19.36 -16.18 18.84
C MET A 1 18.39 -17.13 18.15
N ARG A 2 17.31 -16.60 17.62
CA ARG A 2 16.29 -17.38 16.92
C ARG A 2 16.61 -17.45 15.43
N GLU A 3 16.69 -18.64 14.88
CA GLU A 3 16.87 -18.84 13.43
C GLU A 3 15.51 -18.85 12.73
N ILE A 4 15.42 -18.08 11.65
CA ILE A 4 14.25 -18.01 10.78
C ILE A 4 14.71 -18.18 9.34
N PRO A 5 14.31 -19.27 8.66
CA PRO A 5 14.63 -19.43 7.26
C PRO A 5 13.88 -18.41 6.41
N VAL A 6 14.57 -17.79 5.46
CA VAL A 6 13.97 -16.78 4.57
C VAL A 6 12.81 -17.32 3.73
N SER A 7 12.72 -18.64 3.56
CA SER A 7 11.55 -19.28 2.92
C SER A 7 10.24 -18.99 3.68
N GLN A 8 10.28 -18.87 5.01
CA GLN A 8 9.09 -18.46 5.78
C GLN A 8 8.69 -17.02 5.48
N VAL A 9 9.67 -16.15 5.18
CA VAL A 9 9.38 -14.77 4.73
C VAL A 9 8.70 -14.82 3.37
N THR A 10 9.24 -15.62 2.44
CA THR A 10 8.65 -15.82 1.10
C THR A 10 7.19 -16.26 1.18
N ASP A 11 6.91 -17.33 1.91
CA ASP A 11 5.56 -17.91 2.03
C ASP A 11 4.60 -16.93 2.73
N THR A 12 5.10 -16.18 3.71
CA THR A 12 4.30 -15.16 4.40
C THR A 12 3.96 -13.99 3.49
N VAL A 13 4.94 -13.48 2.73
CA VAL A 13 4.73 -12.38 1.78
C VAL A 13 3.77 -12.79 0.67
N GLU A 14 3.90 -14.01 0.13
CA GLU A 14 2.96 -14.57 -0.85
C GLU A 14 1.52 -14.53 -0.34
N ARG A 15 1.30 -15.10 0.84
CA ARG A 15 -0.02 -15.11 1.49
C ARG A 15 -0.56 -13.71 1.74
N LEU A 16 0.28 -12.81 2.28
CA LEU A 16 -0.13 -11.43 2.56
C LEU A 16 -0.46 -10.63 1.29
N CYS A 17 0.23 -10.86 0.17
CA CYS A 17 -0.13 -10.24 -1.11
C CYS A 17 -1.55 -10.56 -1.53
N ILE A 18 -1.95 -11.83 -1.39
CA ILE A 18 -3.30 -12.27 -1.76
C ILE A 18 -4.32 -11.73 -0.76
N GLU A 19 -4.09 -11.95 0.54
CA GLU A 19 -5.00 -11.55 1.61
C GLU A 19 -5.29 -10.04 1.60
N ALA A 20 -4.25 -9.21 1.50
CA ALA A 20 -4.40 -7.76 1.52
C ALA A 20 -5.13 -7.18 0.29
N ASN A 21 -5.16 -7.91 -0.82
CA ASN A 21 -5.89 -7.50 -2.03
C ASN A 21 -7.32 -8.05 -2.11
N THR A 22 -7.64 -9.08 -1.32
CA THR A 22 -8.94 -9.75 -1.36
C THR A 22 -9.80 -9.50 -0.13
N HIS A 23 -9.20 -9.07 0.98
CA HIS A 23 -9.88 -8.86 2.26
C HIS A 23 -9.65 -7.45 2.80
N LEU A 24 -10.72 -6.74 3.13
CA LEU A 24 -10.61 -5.48 3.88
C LEU A 24 -10.40 -5.76 5.37
N PRO A 25 -9.55 -4.98 6.05
CA PRO A 25 -9.44 -5.02 7.51
C PRO A 25 -10.78 -4.73 8.21
N GLY A 26 -11.00 -5.34 9.36
CA GLY A 26 -12.28 -5.22 10.07
C GLY A 26 -12.62 -3.82 10.57
N ASP A 27 -11.62 -2.98 10.83
CA ASP A 27 -11.80 -1.57 11.19
C ASP A 27 -12.30 -0.75 9.99
N VAL A 28 -11.79 -1.01 8.80
CA VAL A 28 -12.24 -0.37 7.55
C VAL A 28 -13.68 -0.78 7.23
N LYS A 29 -14.02 -2.07 7.34
CA LYS A 29 -15.40 -2.56 7.15
C LYS A 29 -16.36 -1.84 8.08
N ARG A 30 -16.06 -1.78 9.38
CA ARG A 30 -16.89 -1.07 10.38
C ARG A 30 -17.01 0.42 10.08
N ALA A 31 -15.96 1.08 9.59
CA ALA A 31 -16.02 2.49 9.22
C ALA A 31 -16.97 2.72 8.03
N ILE A 32 -16.92 1.87 7.00
CA ILE A 32 -17.83 1.95 5.85
C ILE A 32 -19.28 1.69 6.29
N GLU A 33 -19.53 0.69 7.12
CA GLU A 33 -20.85 0.37 7.67
C GLU A 33 -21.40 1.52 8.50
N ALA A 34 -20.58 2.17 9.32
CA ALA A 34 -20.95 3.34 10.10
C ALA A 34 -21.29 4.55 9.20
N CYS A 35 -20.48 4.81 8.17
CA CYS A 35 -20.79 5.85 7.18
C CYS A 35 -22.13 5.56 6.48
N ARG A 36 -22.36 4.30 6.09
CA ARG A 36 -23.63 3.89 5.44
C ARG A 36 -24.84 4.10 6.36
N ALA A 37 -24.68 3.86 7.66
CA ALA A 37 -25.77 4.02 8.63
C ALA A 37 -26.16 5.49 8.88
N CYS A 38 -25.23 6.43 8.66
CA CYS A 38 -25.43 7.87 8.86
C CYS A 38 -25.74 8.64 7.57
N GLU A 39 -25.61 7.99 6.40
CA GLU A 39 -25.83 8.63 5.10
C GLU A 39 -27.32 8.61 4.74
N ASP A 40 -27.86 9.73 4.31
CA ASP A 40 -29.25 9.92 3.91
C ASP A 40 -29.44 10.33 2.44
N GLY A 41 -28.35 10.66 1.73
CA GLY A 41 -28.37 10.99 0.31
C GLY A 41 -28.48 9.74 -0.57
N ASP A 42 -29.54 9.62 -1.35
CA ASP A 42 -29.84 8.43 -2.18
C ASP A 42 -28.66 7.95 -3.03
N ILE A 43 -27.91 8.87 -3.66
CA ILE A 43 -26.76 8.54 -4.50
C ILE A 43 -25.61 7.99 -3.65
N ALA A 44 -25.29 8.64 -2.55
CA ALA A 44 -24.21 8.23 -1.66
C ALA A 44 -24.52 6.89 -0.98
N VAL A 45 -25.78 6.68 -0.59
CA VAL A 45 -26.31 5.41 -0.09
C VAL A 45 -26.11 4.29 -1.12
N GLY A 46 -26.45 4.55 -2.39
CA GLY A 46 -26.25 3.59 -3.47
C GLY A 46 -24.77 3.23 -3.67
N VAL A 47 -23.88 4.23 -3.63
CA VAL A 47 -22.41 4.01 -3.74
C VAL A 47 -21.90 3.19 -2.57
N LEU A 48 -22.26 3.52 -1.33
CA LEU A 48 -21.82 2.77 -0.14
C LEU A 48 -22.30 1.32 -0.16
N ASN A 49 -23.56 1.08 -0.59
CA ASN A 49 -24.08 -0.27 -0.75
C ASN A 49 -23.26 -1.06 -1.77
N ASN A 50 -22.92 -0.46 -2.91
CA ASN A 50 -22.07 -1.12 -3.93
C ASN A 50 -20.66 -1.43 -3.39
N ILE A 51 -20.08 -0.54 -2.60
CA ILE A 51 -18.78 -0.78 -1.94
C ILE A 51 -18.89 -1.96 -0.98
N MET A 52 -19.96 -2.02 -0.19
CA MET A 52 -20.20 -3.12 0.76
C MET A 52 -20.39 -4.45 0.04
N GLU A 53 -21.17 -4.48 -1.01
CA GLU A 53 -21.36 -5.68 -1.84
C GLU A 53 -20.05 -6.13 -2.48
N ASN A 54 -19.24 -5.18 -3.01
CA ASN A 54 -17.97 -5.48 -3.64
C ASN A 54 -17.00 -6.19 -2.69
N TYR A 55 -16.78 -5.67 -1.47
CA TYR A 55 -15.85 -6.34 -0.57
C TYR A 55 -16.40 -7.67 -0.03
N GLN A 56 -17.72 -7.85 0.06
CA GLN A 56 -18.34 -9.13 0.43
C GLN A 56 -18.14 -10.18 -0.67
N ILE A 57 -18.24 -9.79 -1.94
CA ILE A 57 -17.94 -10.66 -3.08
C ILE A 57 -16.46 -11.03 -3.07
N ALA A 58 -15.57 -10.04 -2.89
CA ALA A 58 -14.12 -10.24 -2.83
C ALA A 58 -13.74 -11.24 -1.73
N ASP A 59 -14.28 -11.07 -0.52
CA ASP A 59 -14.08 -11.98 0.62
C ASP A 59 -14.54 -13.42 0.29
N ARG A 60 -15.74 -13.57 -0.28
CA ARG A 60 -16.37 -14.88 -0.54
C ARG A 60 -15.69 -15.64 -1.67
N GLU A 61 -15.31 -14.93 -2.72
CA GLU A 61 -14.80 -15.53 -3.96
C GLU A 61 -13.26 -15.47 -4.06
N CYS A 62 -12.59 -14.86 -3.07
CA CYS A 62 -11.14 -14.64 -3.05
C CYS A 62 -10.64 -13.95 -4.32
N VAL A 63 -11.38 -12.95 -4.78
CA VAL A 63 -11.01 -12.10 -5.93
C VAL A 63 -10.58 -10.71 -5.46
N PRO A 64 -9.74 -10.00 -6.23
CA PRO A 64 -9.29 -8.67 -5.84
C PRO A 64 -10.44 -7.67 -5.67
N ILE A 65 -10.39 -6.87 -4.61
CA ILE A 65 -11.37 -5.82 -4.31
C ILE A 65 -11.38 -4.73 -5.40
N CYS A 66 -10.23 -4.48 -6.02
CA CYS A 66 -10.03 -3.45 -7.04
C CYS A 66 -9.16 -3.99 -8.18
N GLN A 67 -9.34 -3.45 -9.39
CA GLN A 67 -8.47 -3.76 -10.52
C GLN A 67 -7.04 -3.23 -10.35
N ASP A 68 -6.83 -2.21 -9.51
CA ASP A 68 -5.50 -1.71 -9.18
C ASP A 68 -5.02 -2.37 -7.88
N THR A 69 -4.31 -3.47 -8.03
CA THR A 69 -3.66 -4.18 -6.91
C THR A 69 -2.25 -3.65 -6.61
N GLY A 70 -1.83 -2.63 -7.35
CA GLY A 70 -0.67 -1.79 -7.08
C GLY A 70 0.68 -2.51 -7.07
N MET A 71 1.61 -1.94 -6.32
CA MET A 71 2.90 -2.55 -5.96
C MET A 71 2.87 -3.00 -4.49
N ALA A 72 3.68 -4.00 -4.15
CA ALA A 72 3.81 -4.44 -2.78
C ALA A 72 4.78 -3.53 -2.01
N CYS A 73 4.27 -2.84 -0.98
CA CYS A 73 5.09 -2.17 0.02
C CYS A 73 5.21 -3.09 1.23
N VAL A 74 6.42 -3.53 1.54
CA VAL A 74 6.69 -4.49 2.60
C VAL A 74 7.51 -3.80 3.69
N PHE A 75 7.00 -3.83 4.91
CA PHE A 75 7.66 -3.30 6.09
C PHE A 75 8.06 -4.46 6.98
N LEU A 76 9.36 -4.59 7.25
CA LEU A 76 9.93 -5.63 8.10
C LEU A 76 10.47 -5.02 9.38
N GLU A 77 9.93 -5.44 10.52
CA GLU A 77 10.53 -5.23 11.83
C GLU A 77 11.25 -6.53 12.21
N ILE A 78 12.59 -6.52 12.25
CA ILE A 78 13.42 -7.68 12.51
C ILE A 78 14.01 -7.58 13.91
N GLY A 79 13.72 -8.55 14.75
CA GLY A 79 14.27 -8.63 16.08
C GLY A 79 15.80 -8.75 16.06
N GLN A 80 16.47 -8.03 16.97
CA GLN A 80 17.92 -7.97 17.06
C GLN A 80 18.58 -9.33 17.34
N ASP A 81 17.83 -10.26 17.95
CA ASP A 81 18.26 -11.62 18.25
C ASP A 81 17.81 -12.64 17.19
N VAL A 82 17.36 -12.18 16.01
CA VAL A 82 17.02 -13.01 14.87
C VAL A 82 18.23 -13.22 13.97
N HIS A 83 18.43 -14.46 13.53
CA HIS A 83 19.34 -14.84 12.48
C HIS A 83 18.54 -15.38 11.29
N LEU A 84 18.57 -14.64 10.18
CA LEU A 84 17.94 -15.07 8.93
C LEU A 84 18.85 -16.07 8.22
N THR A 85 18.32 -17.23 7.83
CA THR A 85 19.07 -18.31 7.22
C THR A 85 18.49 -18.76 5.89
N GLY A 86 19.29 -19.43 5.06
CA GLY A 86 18.81 -20.13 3.87
C GLY A 86 18.67 -19.26 2.62
N GLY A 87 19.21 -18.03 2.59
CA GLY A 87 19.24 -17.20 1.39
C GLY A 87 19.26 -15.69 1.67
N ASP A 88 19.11 -14.90 0.62
CA ASP A 88 19.02 -13.46 0.68
C ASP A 88 17.60 -13.00 1.02
N LEU A 89 17.48 -12.06 1.95
CA LEU A 89 16.19 -11.57 2.42
C LEU A 89 15.42 -10.79 1.32
N ARG A 90 16.13 -9.99 0.54
CA ARG A 90 15.51 -9.21 -0.53
C ARG A 90 14.95 -10.13 -1.61
N GLU A 91 15.74 -11.14 -2.02
CA GLU A 91 15.29 -12.13 -2.99
C GLU A 91 14.10 -12.94 -2.48
N ALA A 92 14.08 -13.27 -1.18
CA ALA A 92 12.97 -13.98 -0.57
C ALA A 92 11.66 -13.15 -0.56
N VAL A 93 11.75 -11.85 -0.29
CA VAL A 93 10.60 -10.94 -0.36
C VAL A 93 10.11 -10.82 -1.79
N ASP A 94 10.99 -10.58 -2.76
CA ASP A 94 10.63 -10.45 -4.17
C ASP A 94 10.03 -11.75 -4.72
N GLU A 95 10.54 -12.91 -4.30
CA GLU A 95 9.93 -14.21 -4.65
C GLU A 95 8.52 -14.36 -4.07
N GLY A 96 8.29 -13.95 -2.83
CA GLY A 96 6.96 -13.93 -2.22
C GLY A 96 5.98 -13.05 -2.99
N VAL A 97 6.41 -11.85 -3.40
CA VAL A 97 5.61 -10.96 -4.25
C VAL A 97 5.31 -11.59 -5.60
N ARG A 98 6.31 -12.16 -6.27
CA ARG A 98 6.15 -12.84 -7.57
C ARG A 98 5.11 -13.95 -7.49
N ARG A 99 5.20 -14.79 -6.47
CA ARG A 99 4.23 -15.87 -6.23
C ARG A 99 2.85 -15.31 -5.91
N GLY A 100 2.74 -14.38 -4.98
CA GLY A 100 1.49 -13.79 -4.55
C GLY A 100 0.73 -13.11 -5.69
N TYR A 101 1.41 -12.32 -6.52
CA TYR A 101 0.78 -11.68 -7.67
C TYR A 101 0.44 -12.64 -8.81
N THR A 102 1.14 -13.76 -8.91
CA THR A 102 0.83 -14.80 -9.90
C THR A 102 -0.31 -15.70 -9.44
N ASN A 103 -0.21 -16.25 -8.24
CA ASN A 103 -1.18 -17.22 -7.69
C ASN A 103 -2.50 -16.55 -7.29
N GLY A 104 -2.46 -15.28 -6.86
CA GLY A 104 -3.63 -14.47 -6.55
C GLY A 104 -4.29 -13.81 -7.77
N PHE A 105 -3.79 -14.05 -8.99
CA PHE A 105 -4.27 -13.41 -10.22
C PHE A 105 -4.32 -11.89 -10.13
N LEU A 106 -3.36 -11.30 -9.39
CA LEU A 106 -3.29 -9.88 -9.18
C LEU A 106 -2.68 -9.16 -10.40
N ARG A 107 -3.05 -7.89 -10.59
CA ARG A 107 -2.53 -7.08 -11.68
C ARG A 107 -1.05 -6.74 -11.45
N LYS A 108 -0.19 -7.09 -12.39
CA LYS A 108 1.24 -6.79 -12.37
C LYS A 108 1.48 -5.41 -12.97
N SER A 109 1.66 -4.39 -12.12
CA SER A 109 1.71 -2.99 -12.51
C SER A 109 3.12 -2.39 -12.52
N VAL A 110 4.12 -3.08 -11.95
CA VAL A 110 5.48 -2.56 -11.84
C VAL A 110 6.20 -2.54 -13.19
N VAL A 111 6.83 -1.41 -13.50
CA VAL A 111 7.62 -1.21 -14.72
C VAL A 111 9.10 -1.05 -14.39
N ARG A 112 9.96 -1.48 -15.30
CA ARG A 112 11.44 -1.40 -15.14
C ARG A 112 11.99 0.00 -15.30
N ASP A 113 11.27 0.82 -16.05
CA ASP A 113 11.70 2.16 -16.40
C ASP A 113 10.46 3.06 -16.60
N PRO A 114 10.41 4.25 -15.98
CA PRO A 114 9.23 5.10 -16.01
C PRO A 114 8.94 5.70 -17.38
N VAL A 115 9.94 5.84 -18.25
CA VAL A 115 9.80 6.42 -19.59
C VAL A 115 9.45 5.35 -20.62
N ARG A 116 10.23 4.26 -20.66
CA ARG A 116 10.04 3.15 -21.60
C ARG A 116 8.88 2.23 -21.18
N ARG A 117 8.51 2.24 -19.91
CA ARG A 117 7.36 1.53 -19.33
C ARG A 117 7.33 0.02 -19.58
N GLY A 118 8.48 -0.61 -19.80
CA GLY A 118 8.56 -2.06 -19.92
C GLY A 118 8.14 -2.74 -18.61
N ASN A 119 7.06 -3.53 -18.62
CA ASN A 119 6.57 -4.25 -17.45
C ASN A 119 7.59 -5.29 -16.98
N THR A 120 7.71 -5.50 -15.67
CA THR A 120 8.60 -6.53 -15.10
C THR A 120 8.08 -7.94 -15.32
N GLY A 121 6.77 -8.09 -15.45
CA GLY A 121 6.09 -9.37 -15.69
C GLY A 121 5.75 -10.17 -14.44
N ASP A 122 6.27 -9.73 -13.28
CA ASP A 122 6.12 -10.43 -12.00
C ASP A 122 5.82 -9.53 -10.81
N ASN A 123 5.64 -8.22 -11.07
CA ASN A 123 5.36 -7.17 -10.08
C ASN A 123 6.48 -6.91 -9.07
N THR A 124 7.72 -7.30 -9.40
CA THR A 124 8.92 -7.00 -8.62
C THR A 124 9.73 -5.84 -9.23
N PRO A 125 10.61 -5.19 -8.47
CA PRO A 125 10.89 -5.41 -7.05
C PRO A 125 9.81 -4.86 -6.13
N ALA A 126 9.69 -5.43 -4.94
CA ALA A 126 8.91 -4.84 -3.85
C ALA A 126 9.57 -3.56 -3.34
N VAL A 127 8.76 -2.64 -2.81
CA VAL A 127 9.27 -1.55 -1.97
C VAL A 127 9.47 -2.12 -0.57
N LEU A 128 10.72 -2.23 -0.15
CA LEU A 128 11.09 -2.87 1.12
C LEU A 128 11.68 -1.85 2.09
N TYR A 129 11.03 -1.73 3.26
CA TYR A 129 11.52 -1.00 4.42
C TYR A 129 11.87 -2.01 5.51
N THR A 130 13.05 -1.85 6.11
CA THR A 130 13.54 -2.75 7.16
C THR A 130 13.97 -1.94 8.37
N GLU A 131 13.49 -2.34 9.54
CA GLU A 131 13.86 -1.79 10.84
C GLU A 131 14.34 -2.90 11.76
N ILE A 132 15.42 -2.64 12.50
CA ILE A 132 15.90 -3.53 13.55
C ILE A 132 15.30 -3.09 14.89
N VAL A 133 14.58 -4.02 15.54
CA VAL A 133 13.88 -3.77 16.80
C VAL A 133 14.38 -4.73 17.89
N PRO A 134 14.20 -4.42 19.18
CA PRO A 134 14.54 -5.34 20.25
C PRO A 134 13.74 -6.67 20.16
N GLY A 135 14.39 -7.79 20.53
CA GLY A 135 13.72 -9.09 20.64
C GLY A 135 14.08 -10.08 19.54
N GLU A 136 13.28 -11.14 19.43
CA GLU A 136 13.56 -12.31 18.59
C GLU A 136 12.43 -12.63 17.59
N GLN A 137 11.58 -11.64 17.29
CA GLN A 137 10.47 -11.82 16.36
C GLN A 137 10.75 -11.07 15.05
N VAL A 138 10.13 -11.55 13.96
CA VAL A 138 10.01 -10.82 12.71
C VAL A 138 8.54 -10.51 12.50
N LYS A 139 8.25 -9.22 12.33
CA LYS A 139 6.91 -8.74 11.96
C LYS A 139 6.94 -8.26 10.51
N ILE A 140 5.99 -8.75 9.72
CA ILE A 140 5.83 -8.37 8.32
C ILE A 140 4.50 -7.65 8.18
N THR A 141 4.56 -6.41 7.72
CA THR A 141 3.37 -5.65 7.32
C THR A 141 3.44 -5.43 5.81
N LEU A 142 2.38 -5.79 5.09
CA LEU A 142 2.29 -5.62 3.66
C LEU A 142 1.12 -4.70 3.32
N ALA A 143 1.41 -3.68 2.51
CA ALA A 143 0.43 -2.75 1.99
C ALA A 143 0.47 -2.75 0.46
N PRO A 144 -0.55 -3.24 -0.23
CA PRO A 144 -0.70 -3.03 -1.66
C PRO A 144 -0.92 -1.54 -1.92
N LYS A 145 -0.03 -0.92 -2.69
CA LYS A 145 -0.06 0.50 -2.97
C LYS A 145 -0.47 0.77 -4.40
N GLY A 146 -1.73 1.12 -4.59
CA GLY A 146 -2.26 1.52 -5.90
C GLY A 146 -1.64 2.82 -6.40
N PHE A 147 -1.59 3.00 -7.72
CA PHE A 147 -0.97 4.17 -8.33
C PHE A 147 -1.95 5.34 -8.54
N GLY A 148 -3.24 5.07 -8.59
CA GLY A 148 -4.27 6.10 -8.73
C GLY A 148 -4.31 7.10 -7.58
N SER A 149 -3.92 6.69 -6.37
CA SER A 149 -3.87 7.57 -5.19
C SER A 149 -2.71 8.57 -5.20
N GLU A 150 -1.72 8.39 -6.07
CA GLU A 150 -0.53 9.25 -6.15
C GLU A 150 -0.37 9.98 -7.49
N ASN A 151 -1.32 9.83 -8.40
CA ASN A 151 -1.22 10.39 -9.75
C ASN A 151 -1.14 11.94 -9.78
N MET A 152 -1.55 12.60 -8.70
CA MET A 152 -1.50 14.06 -8.54
C MET A 152 -0.61 14.49 -7.37
N SER A 153 0.30 13.62 -6.90
CA SER A 153 1.25 14.00 -5.87
C SER A 153 2.16 15.12 -6.32
N ALA A 154 2.44 16.06 -5.42
CA ALA A 154 3.33 17.18 -5.67
C ALA A 154 4.32 17.36 -4.53
N ILE A 155 5.50 17.87 -4.86
CA ILE A 155 6.55 18.23 -3.90
C ILE A 155 7.04 19.64 -4.17
N ARG A 156 7.26 20.41 -3.11
CA ARG A 156 7.82 21.77 -3.20
C ARG A 156 8.81 22.01 -2.06
N MET A 157 9.95 22.55 -2.40
CA MET A 157 10.94 23.00 -1.41
C MET A 157 10.64 24.45 -1.03
N PHE A 158 10.57 24.75 0.26
CA PHE A 158 10.34 26.10 0.76
C PHE A 158 11.56 26.64 1.49
N LYS A 159 11.77 27.96 1.33
CA LYS A 159 12.63 28.70 2.23
C LYS A 159 11.88 28.96 3.56
N PRO A 160 12.55 29.03 4.71
CA PRO A 160 11.89 29.34 5.99
C PRO A 160 11.04 30.61 5.97
N SER A 161 11.40 31.59 5.13
CA SER A 161 10.65 32.85 4.95
C SER A 161 9.27 32.69 4.32
N ALA A 162 8.97 31.55 3.69
CA ALA A 162 7.61 31.28 3.17
C ALA A 162 6.58 31.13 4.30
N GLY A 163 7.03 30.72 5.48
CA GLY A 163 6.19 30.57 6.64
C GLY A 163 5.04 29.59 6.46
N LEU A 164 4.12 29.58 7.42
CA LEU A 164 2.94 28.73 7.39
C LEU A 164 2.01 29.06 6.20
N GLN A 165 1.93 30.35 5.82
CA GLN A 165 1.04 30.75 4.74
C GLN A 165 1.47 30.12 3.41
N GLY A 166 2.78 30.16 3.07
CA GLY A 166 3.27 29.54 1.86
C GLY A 166 3.02 28.03 1.77
N ILE A 167 3.03 27.33 2.91
CA ILE A 167 2.67 25.90 2.97
C ILE A 167 1.17 25.72 2.69
N LYS A 168 0.30 26.52 3.33
CA LYS A 168 -1.15 26.46 3.10
C LYS A 168 -1.52 26.75 1.65
N ASP A 169 -0.92 27.79 1.07
CA ASP A 169 -1.18 28.16 -0.32
C ASP A 169 -0.79 27.01 -1.27
N PHE A 170 0.35 26.37 -1.05
CA PHE A 170 0.76 25.21 -1.85
C PHE A 170 -0.21 24.02 -1.74
N ILE A 171 -0.72 23.74 -0.54
CA ILE A 171 -1.70 22.67 -0.34
C ILE A 171 -2.98 22.98 -1.13
N LEU A 172 -3.50 24.20 -1.00
CA LEU A 172 -4.72 24.63 -1.70
C LEU A 172 -4.54 24.60 -3.22
N GLU A 173 -3.44 25.16 -3.74
CA GLU A 173 -3.10 25.13 -5.17
C GLU A 173 -3.02 23.68 -5.70
N THR A 174 -2.40 22.78 -4.94
CA THR A 174 -2.25 21.38 -5.33
C THR A 174 -3.59 20.64 -5.35
N VAL A 175 -4.42 20.85 -4.33
CA VAL A 175 -5.75 20.22 -4.26
C VAL A 175 -6.66 20.73 -5.38
N GLU A 176 -6.65 22.04 -5.63
CA GLU A 176 -7.43 22.64 -6.71
C GLU A 176 -7.01 22.12 -8.09
N ALA A 177 -5.68 22.06 -8.34
CA ALA A 177 -5.15 21.54 -9.59
C ALA A 177 -5.40 20.02 -9.77
N ALA A 178 -5.41 19.26 -8.71
CA ALA A 178 -5.69 17.82 -8.74
C ALA A 178 -7.14 17.53 -9.14
N GLY A 179 -8.10 18.31 -8.64
CA GLY A 179 -9.52 18.08 -8.87
C GLY A 179 -9.95 16.66 -8.47
N PRO A 180 -10.78 15.97 -9.28
CA PRO A 180 -11.25 14.62 -8.98
C PRO A 180 -10.30 13.50 -9.45
N ASN A 181 -9.08 13.83 -9.91
CA ASN A 181 -8.17 12.83 -10.49
C ASN A 181 -7.58 11.81 -9.50
N PRO A 182 -7.27 12.16 -8.23
CA PRO A 182 -6.80 11.15 -7.26
C PRO A 182 -7.89 10.13 -6.94
N CYS A 183 -7.49 8.88 -6.75
CA CYS A 183 -8.40 7.79 -6.37
C CYS A 183 -7.91 7.13 -5.06
N PRO A 184 -8.57 7.37 -3.89
CA PRO A 184 -9.69 8.31 -3.66
C PRO A 184 -9.26 9.79 -3.65
N PRO A 185 -10.19 10.73 -3.79
CA PRO A 185 -9.88 12.17 -3.79
C PRO A 185 -9.63 12.69 -2.36
N ILE A 186 -8.58 12.18 -1.72
CA ILE A 186 -8.17 12.51 -0.36
C ILE A 186 -6.78 13.15 -0.42
N ALA A 187 -6.62 14.30 0.24
CA ALA A 187 -5.33 14.95 0.39
C ALA A 187 -4.62 14.52 1.69
N VAL A 188 -3.36 14.12 1.57
CA VAL A 188 -2.47 13.85 2.70
C VAL A 188 -1.23 14.69 2.53
N SER A 189 -0.84 15.47 3.56
CA SER A 189 0.37 16.29 3.53
C SER A 189 1.39 15.84 4.56
N TYR A 190 2.66 15.90 4.18
CA TYR A 190 3.80 15.66 5.07
C TYR A 190 4.76 16.83 4.99
N THR A 191 5.27 17.26 6.15
CA THR A 191 6.39 18.20 6.24
C THR A 191 7.59 17.49 6.82
N HIS A 192 8.72 17.54 6.10
CA HIS A 192 10.02 17.11 6.61
C HIS A 192 10.86 18.33 6.93
N LEU A 193 11.29 18.42 8.18
CA LEU A 193 12.35 19.35 8.57
C LEU A 193 13.69 18.66 8.31
N ARG A 194 14.40 19.13 7.29
CA ARG A 194 15.82 18.79 7.14
C ARG A 194 16.61 19.80 7.95
N ALA A 195 17.12 19.38 9.11
CA ALA A 195 18.15 20.15 9.82
C ALA A 195 19.48 19.98 9.05
N HIS A 196 20.08 21.09 8.66
CA HIS A 196 21.47 21.14 8.18
C HIS A 196 22.40 21.46 9.33
#